data_5a89f7be83087e3dc68087103c3115b6
#
_entry.id   5a89f7be83087e3dc68087103c3115b6
#
_cell.length_a   1.000
_cell.length_b   1.000
_cell.length_c   1.000
_cell.angle_alpha   90.00
_cell.angle_beta   90.00
_cell.angle_gamma   90.00
#
_symmetry.space_group_name_H-M   'P 1'
#
loop_
_entity.id
_entity.type
_entity.pdbx_description
1 polymer ?
#
loop_
_entity_poly.entity_id
_entity_poly.type
_entity_poly.pdbx_seq_one_letter_code
_entity_poly.pdbx_strand_id
1 'polypeptide(L)'
;DGPMFLHQCSDDGFDGSFGRISIKRNDFLSIGGYNESLAPAGYQDLDLINRLMAKGYRRIEVKDSKYNRAIRNTKEEGIAFTHSSFKTWHEMDEYNAKISQSNILAGKLIANGGSFGIRKNIFDIEGNVPKEVDSLKYAHKISFNITCMNRLHHIKQTLQQNIHDNFLSEQVEFNLLDYNSTDGLERWVKQQGELFDTGIFNYYKTITPTCYHRTHSRNMAFRLSTGDIVCNLDADNYLGEGFVAYILNLFCVSDEKAFYTPRYSERDVIGRLCLWRKHFLSVNGYNEALPGYGLEDIELYYRLWKSGIEQEFILENRFCKAIHHSHEERVSQEYMG
;
A
#
# COMPACT_ATOMS: atom_id res chain seq x y z
N ASP A 1 -41.66 -0.76 9.62
CA ASP A 1 -40.41 -1.21 10.20
C ASP A 1 -39.29 -0.96 9.21
N GLY A 2 -38.64 0.20 9.33
CA GLY A 2 -37.51 0.60 8.49
C GLY A 2 -36.15 0.20 9.09
N PRO A 3 -35.04 0.49 8.42
CA PRO A 3 -33.71 0.21 8.92
C PRO A 3 -33.43 1.03 10.20
N MET A 4 -32.76 0.42 11.18
CA MET A 4 -32.50 1.05 12.48
C MET A 4 -31.15 0.65 13.05
N PHE A 5 -30.65 1.47 13.97
CA PHE A 5 -29.50 1.18 14.79
C PHE A 5 -29.72 1.60 16.24
N LEU A 6 -29.05 0.92 17.18
CA LEU A 6 -29.09 1.26 18.59
C LEU A 6 -27.88 2.11 18.94
N HIS A 7 -28.05 3.13 19.73
CA HIS A 7 -26.99 3.99 20.22
C HIS A 7 -27.10 4.19 21.73
N GLN A 8 -26.03 3.90 22.45
CA GLN A 8 -25.95 4.16 23.89
C GLN A 8 -25.85 5.66 24.12
N CYS A 9 -26.77 6.19 24.90
CA CYS A 9 -26.79 7.60 25.28
C CYS A 9 -26.89 7.70 26.80
N SER A 10 -25.94 8.39 27.43
CA SER A 10 -26.05 8.80 28.81
C SER A 10 -26.76 10.17 28.89
N ASP A 11 -27.45 10.43 29.98
CA ASP A 11 -28.15 11.72 30.19
C ASP A 11 -27.14 12.89 30.32
N ASP A 12 -25.93 12.64 30.79
CA ASP A 12 -24.85 13.62 30.93
C ASP A 12 -23.83 13.65 29.75
N GLY A 13 -23.96 12.72 28.79
CA GLY A 13 -23.13 12.68 27.57
C GLY A 13 -21.63 12.32 27.77
N PHE A 14 -21.17 12.11 29.03
CA PHE A 14 -19.75 12.04 29.38
C PHE A 14 -19.33 10.75 30.10
N ASP A 15 -20.15 9.71 30.07
CA ASP A 15 -19.83 8.47 30.79
C ASP A 15 -18.85 7.53 30.05
N GLY A 16 -18.33 7.92 28.88
CA GLY A 16 -17.40 7.13 28.07
C GLY A 16 -18.07 6.02 27.26
N SER A 17 -19.41 5.93 27.26
CA SER A 17 -20.16 4.89 26.53
C SER A 17 -20.72 5.35 25.17
N PHE A 18 -20.53 6.60 24.79
CA PHE A 18 -21.10 7.20 23.59
C PHE A 18 -20.77 6.45 22.28
N GLY A 19 -19.59 5.87 22.18
CA GLY A 19 -19.17 5.08 21.02
C GLY A 19 -19.85 3.70 20.87
N ARG A 20 -20.77 3.33 21.78
CA ARG A 20 -21.47 2.04 21.70
C ARG A 20 -22.64 2.13 20.73
N ILE A 21 -22.37 1.71 19.49
CA ILE A 21 -23.33 1.66 18.40
C ILE A 21 -23.56 0.19 18.01
N SER A 22 -24.82 -0.24 17.97
CA SER A 22 -25.20 -1.59 17.52
C SER A 22 -26.01 -1.48 16.23
N ILE A 23 -25.54 -2.10 15.17
CA ILE A 23 -26.12 -2.07 13.84
C ILE A 23 -26.00 -3.45 13.20
N LYS A 24 -26.91 -3.81 12.30
CA LYS A 24 -26.78 -5.05 11.53
C LYS A 24 -25.49 -5.01 10.68
N ARG A 25 -24.76 -6.12 10.62
CA ARG A 25 -23.51 -6.23 9.86
C ARG A 25 -23.65 -5.74 8.41
N ASN A 26 -24.70 -6.18 7.71
CA ASN A 26 -24.92 -5.79 6.32
C ASN A 26 -25.18 -4.28 6.15
N ASP A 27 -25.85 -3.66 7.09
CA ASP A 27 -26.10 -2.22 7.08
C ASP A 27 -24.81 -1.44 7.33
N PHE A 28 -23.97 -1.90 8.28
CA PHE A 28 -22.65 -1.33 8.56
C PHE A 28 -21.73 -1.42 7.33
N LEU A 29 -21.71 -2.58 6.65
CA LEU A 29 -20.93 -2.76 5.43
C LEU A 29 -21.46 -1.87 4.29
N SER A 30 -22.79 -1.75 4.15
CA SER A 30 -23.41 -0.97 3.07
C SER A 30 -23.15 0.54 3.15
N ILE A 31 -22.80 1.05 4.35
CA ILE A 31 -22.45 2.46 4.56
C ILE A 31 -20.92 2.69 4.57
N GLY A 32 -20.14 1.63 4.34
CA GLY A 32 -18.69 1.70 4.30
C GLY A 32 -18.03 1.83 5.67
N GLY A 33 -18.69 1.40 6.75
CA GLY A 33 -18.13 1.42 8.10
C GLY A 33 -17.82 2.80 8.66
N TYR A 34 -16.84 2.87 9.57
CA TYR A 34 -16.25 4.13 10.02
C TYR A 34 -15.44 4.78 8.90
N ASN A 35 -15.46 6.10 8.81
CA ASN A 35 -14.73 6.84 7.78
C ASN A 35 -13.21 6.91 8.13
N GLU A 36 -12.39 6.15 7.42
CA GLU A 36 -10.95 6.06 7.65
C GLU A 36 -10.15 7.28 7.17
N SER A 37 -10.79 8.23 6.47
CA SER A 37 -10.17 9.51 6.08
C SER A 37 -10.15 10.54 7.21
N LEU A 38 -10.87 10.28 8.30
CA LEU A 38 -10.91 11.16 9.46
C LEU A 38 -9.61 11.04 10.28
N ALA A 39 -9.27 12.11 10.99
CA ALA A 39 -8.16 12.10 11.95
C ALA A 39 -8.41 11.05 13.06
N PRO A 40 -7.36 10.53 13.72
CA PRO A 40 -7.45 9.36 14.59
C PRO A 40 -8.39 9.48 15.79
N ALA A 41 -8.77 10.69 16.21
CA ALA A 41 -9.64 10.89 17.38
C ALA A 41 -10.69 11.98 17.13
N GLY A 42 -11.83 11.86 17.81
CA GLY A 42 -12.94 12.81 17.76
C GLY A 42 -13.86 12.64 16.54
N TYR A 43 -15.14 12.81 16.75
CA TYR A 43 -16.22 12.85 15.75
C TYR A 43 -16.48 11.56 14.94
N GLN A 44 -15.70 10.50 15.05
CA GLN A 44 -15.89 9.29 14.22
C GLN A 44 -17.24 8.62 14.45
N ASP A 45 -17.68 8.53 15.72
CA ASP A 45 -18.97 7.96 16.08
C ASP A 45 -20.13 8.84 15.57
N LEU A 46 -19.97 10.15 15.70
CA LEU A 46 -20.96 11.12 15.19
C LEU A 46 -21.02 11.09 13.66
N ASP A 47 -19.91 10.96 12.96
CA ASP A 47 -19.88 10.78 11.51
C ASP A 47 -20.70 9.56 11.07
N LEU A 48 -20.47 8.41 11.70
CA LEU A 48 -21.22 7.18 11.39
C LEU A 48 -22.71 7.36 11.67
N ILE A 49 -23.08 7.91 12.83
CA ILE A 49 -24.46 8.18 13.21
C ILE A 49 -25.13 9.11 12.20
N ASN A 50 -24.47 10.20 11.85
CA ASN A 50 -25.03 11.22 10.95
C ASN A 50 -25.21 10.68 9.53
N ARG A 51 -24.26 9.87 9.02
CA ARG A 51 -24.40 9.20 7.71
C ARG A 51 -25.55 8.19 7.70
N LEU A 52 -25.71 7.41 8.77
CA LEU A 52 -26.85 6.50 8.92
C LEU A 52 -28.18 7.24 8.93
N MET A 53 -28.29 8.30 9.73
CA MET A 53 -29.51 9.13 9.79
C MET A 53 -29.81 9.79 8.44
N ALA A 54 -28.81 10.35 7.77
CA ALA A 54 -28.96 10.95 6.44
C ALA A 54 -29.38 9.91 5.37
N LYS A 55 -29.04 8.64 5.55
CA LYS A 55 -29.47 7.51 4.68
C LYS A 55 -30.86 6.97 5.07
N GLY A 56 -31.51 7.54 6.07
CA GLY A 56 -32.86 7.19 6.48
C GLY A 56 -32.99 6.11 7.57
N TYR A 57 -31.87 5.79 8.25
CA TYR A 57 -31.92 4.88 9.39
C TYR A 57 -32.47 5.58 10.62
N ARG A 58 -33.33 4.89 11.33
CA ARG A 58 -33.89 5.36 12.61
C ARG A 58 -32.92 5.07 13.76
N ARG A 59 -32.46 6.09 14.48
CA ARG A 59 -31.70 5.96 15.71
C ARG A 59 -32.63 5.59 16.87
N ILE A 60 -32.28 4.54 17.60
CA ILE A 60 -32.92 4.13 18.84
C ILE A 60 -31.92 4.37 19.96
N GLU A 61 -32.27 5.30 20.86
CA GLU A 61 -31.44 5.65 22.00
C GLU A 61 -31.65 4.64 23.15
N VAL A 62 -30.52 4.07 23.63
CA VAL A 62 -30.50 3.21 24.81
C VAL A 62 -30.06 4.06 26.00
N LYS A 63 -30.99 4.34 26.92
CA LYS A 63 -30.76 5.24 28.07
C LYS A 63 -30.69 4.52 29.42
N ASP A 64 -30.72 3.19 29.43
CA ASP A 64 -30.67 2.43 30.67
C ASP A 64 -29.29 2.57 31.33
N SER A 65 -29.25 3.21 32.50
CA SER A 65 -28.01 3.53 33.24
C SER A 65 -27.18 2.30 33.64
N LYS A 66 -27.78 1.08 33.67
CA LYS A 66 -27.04 -0.13 33.94
C LYS A 66 -25.96 -0.43 32.87
N TYR A 67 -26.12 0.16 31.69
CA TYR A 67 -25.13 0.01 30.57
C TYR A 67 -24.11 1.14 30.51
N ASN A 68 -24.22 2.18 31.38
CA ASN A 68 -23.34 3.35 31.41
C ASN A 68 -22.04 3.10 32.19
N ARG A 69 -21.48 1.88 32.13
CA ARG A 69 -20.23 1.54 32.80
C ARG A 69 -19.09 1.56 31.82
N ALA A 70 -18.28 2.61 31.87
CA ALA A 70 -17.04 2.71 31.07
C ALA A 70 -15.88 3.16 31.97
N ILE A 71 -14.68 2.74 31.62
CA ILE A 71 -13.44 3.29 32.17
C ILE A 71 -13.29 4.70 31.58
N ARG A 72 -13.17 5.71 32.44
CA ARG A 72 -13.04 7.10 32.01
C ARG A 72 -11.56 7.40 31.77
N ASN A 73 -11.25 7.83 30.56
CA ASN A 73 -9.96 8.36 30.16
C ASN A 73 -10.06 9.86 29.94
N THR A 74 -8.98 10.59 30.18
CA THR A 74 -8.88 11.97 29.71
C THR A 74 -8.74 12.02 28.18
N LYS A 75 -8.98 13.19 27.59
CA LYS A 75 -8.80 13.37 26.14
C LYS A 75 -7.33 13.19 25.73
N GLU A 76 -6.41 13.63 26.59
CA GLU A 76 -4.98 13.50 26.42
C GLU A 76 -4.55 12.03 26.45
N GLU A 77 -5.04 11.25 27.42
CA GLU A 77 -4.80 9.80 27.46
C GLU A 77 -5.35 9.09 26.21
N GLY A 78 -6.52 9.51 25.73
CA GLY A 78 -7.16 8.92 24.55
C GLY A 78 -6.36 9.13 23.25
N ILE A 79 -5.50 10.13 23.16
CA ILE A 79 -4.67 10.43 22.01
C ILE A 79 -3.18 10.13 22.19
N ALA A 80 -2.76 9.68 23.37
CA ALA A 80 -1.33 9.50 23.70
C ALA A 80 -0.56 8.60 22.74
N PHE A 81 -1.25 7.65 22.08
CA PHE A 81 -0.67 6.71 21.13
C PHE A 81 -1.12 6.95 19.68
N THR A 82 -1.76 8.09 19.40
CA THR A 82 -2.14 8.44 18.03
C THR A 82 -1.00 9.14 17.31
N HIS A 83 -0.72 8.74 16.06
CA HIS A 83 0.22 9.45 15.20
C HIS A 83 -0.57 10.42 14.31
N SER A 84 -0.51 11.71 14.63
CA SER A 84 -1.24 12.75 13.91
C SER A 84 -0.43 14.05 13.86
N SER A 85 -0.67 14.87 12.83
CA SER A 85 -0.15 16.25 12.76
C SER A 85 -0.88 17.20 13.73
N PHE A 86 -2.05 16.82 14.23
CA PHE A 86 -2.82 17.58 15.21
C PHE A 86 -2.25 17.37 16.61
N LYS A 87 -2.25 18.43 17.42
CA LYS A 87 -1.68 18.43 18.76
C LYS A 87 -2.68 18.08 19.86
N THR A 88 -3.96 18.30 19.60
CA THR A 88 -5.01 18.12 20.59
C THR A 88 -6.18 17.31 20.05
N TRP A 89 -6.93 16.68 20.95
CA TRP A 89 -8.18 15.99 20.61
C TRP A 89 -9.20 16.95 19.98
N HIS A 90 -9.29 18.19 20.46
CA HIS A 90 -10.24 19.18 19.96
C HIS A 90 -9.95 19.59 18.50
N GLU A 91 -8.67 19.77 18.14
CA GLU A 91 -8.31 20.06 16.75
C GLU A 91 -8.74 18.94 15.81
N MET A 92 -8.57 17.69 16.22
CA MET A 92 -9.02 16.53 15.43
C MET A 92 -10.54 16.46 15.34
N ASP A 93 -11.24 16.69 16.44
CA ASP A 93 -12.71 16.67 16.50
C ASP A 93 -13.33 17.72 15.56
N GLU A 94 -12.84 18.97 15.62
CA GLU A 94 -13.28 20.05 14.75
C GLU A 94 -12.97 19.77 13.26
N TYR A 95 -11.78 19.25 12.98
CA TYR A 95 -11.38 18.87 11.62
C TYR A 95 -12.32 17.78 11.09
N ASN A 96 -12.54 16.73 11.85
CA ASN A 96 -13.41 15.62 11.49
C ASN A 96 -14.86 16.06 11.31
N ALA A 97 -15.35 16.96 12.17
CA ALA A 97 -16.70 17.54 12.05
C ALA A 97 -16.90 18.25 10.71
N LYS A 98 -15.93 19.08 10.30
CA LYS A 98 -15.99 19.80 9.02
C LYS A 98 -16.02 18.85 7.82
N ILE A 99 -15.18 17.81 7.83
CA ILE A 99 -15.16 16.80 6.76
C ILE A 99 -16.49 16.04 6.71
N SER A 100 -16.96 15.55 7.86
CA SER A 100 -18.22 14.80 7.96
C SER A 100 -19.39 15.62 7.42
N GLN A 101 -19.54 16.85 7.88
CA GLN A 101 -20.60 17.76 7.42
C GLN A 101 -20.52 18.03 5.91
N SER A 102 -19.34 18.31 5.39
CA SER A 102 -19.12 18.54 3.96
C SER A 102 -19.51 17.31 3.13
N ASN A 103 -19.12 16.11 3.56
CA ASN A 103 -19.47 14.87 2.88
C ASN A 103 -20.98 14.60 2.88
N ILE A 104 -21.65 14.80 4.01
CA ILE A 104 -23.10 14.62 4.14
C ILE A 104 -23.84 15.60 3.24
N LEU A 105 -23.48 16.89 3.26
CA LEU A 105 -24.06 17.91 2.39
C LEU A 105 -23.86 17.61 0.90
N ALA A 106 -22.74 17.00 0.55
CA ALA A 106 -22.44 16.54 -0.81
C ALA A 106 -23.13 15.20 -1.19
N GLY A 107 -23.92 14.61 -0.29
CA GLY A 107 -24.56 13.30 -0.49
C GLY A 107 -23.60 12.10 -0.44
N LYS A 108 -22.38 12.29 0.02
CA LYS A 108 -21.35 11.23 0.16
C LYS A 108 -21.58 10.46 1.48
N LEU A 109 -22.59 9.61 1.51
CA LEU A 109 -22.99 8.87 2.70
C LEU A 109 -22.27 7.53 2.88
N ILE A 110 -21.64 6.99 1.82
CA ILE A 110 -20.86 5.75 1.86
C ILE A 110 -19.39 6.14 2.03
N ALA A 111 -18.77 5.72 3.14
CA ALA A 111 -17.36 5.95 3.39
C ALA A 111 -16.47 4.92 2.67
N ASN A 112 -15.18 5.20 2.54
CA ASN A 112 -14.11 4.26 2.17
C ASN A 112 -14.28 3.56 0.81
N GLY A 113 -15.19 4.01 -0.05
CA GLY A 113 -15.37 3.46 -1.40
C GLY A 113 -15.70 1.97 -1.46
N GLY A 114 -16.25 1.40 -0.36
CA GLY A 114 -16.59 -0.03 -0.26
C GLY A 114 -15.45 -0.95 0.21
N SER A 115 -14.26 -0.40 0.44
CA SER A 115 -13.09 -1.14 0.93
C SER A 115 -12.55 -0.50 2.21
N PHE A 116 -12.82 -1.09 3.38
CA PHE A 116 -12.44 -0.53 4.68
C PHE A 116 -12.06 -1.62 5.69
N GLY A 117 -11.35 -1.25 6.75
CA GLY A 117 -10.85 -2.17 7.77
C GLY A 117 -9.68 -3.05 7.31
N ILE A 118 -9.18 -2.83 6.08
CA ILE A 118 -8.15 -3.68 5.47
C ILE A 118 -6.79 -2.96 5.45
N ARG A 119 -6.78 -1.65 5.76
CA ARG A 119 -5.63 -0.76 5.49
C ARG A 119 -4.41 -0.97 6.36
N LYS A 120 -4.50 -1.57 7.56
CA LYS A 120 -3.32 -1.84 8.40
C LYS A 120 -3.58 -3.00 9.35
N ASN A 121 -2.62 -3.93 9.44
CA ASN A 121 -2.44 -4.87 10.54
C ASN A 121 -3.54 -5.94 10.76
N ILE A 122 -4.18 -6.43 9.72
CA ILE A 122 -4.96 -7.68 9.83
C ILE A 122 -4.02 -8.86 10.16
N PHE A 123 -2.73 -8.72 9.86
CA PHE A 123 -1.72 -9.77 10.03
C PHE A 123 -1.13 -9.86 11.45
N ASP A 124 -1.40 -8.89 12.34
CA ASP A 124 -0.95 -8.93 13.74
C ASP A 124 -1.95 -9.64 14.69
N ILE A 125 -3.04 -10.15 14.16
CA ILE A 125 -4.00 -10.93 14.94
C ILE A 125 -3.73 -12.41 14.69
N GLU A 126 -2.84 -13.00 15.47
CA GLU A 126 -2.63 -14.45 15.49
C GLU A 126 -3.98 -15.18 15.64
N GLY A 127 -4.36 -15.92 14.62
CA GLY A 127 -5.26 -17.06 14.72
C GLY A 127 -6.74 -16.89 14.45
N ASN A 128 -7.30 -15.69 14.19
CA ASN A 128 -8.74 -15.51 13.95
C ASN A 128 -9.12 -14.50 12.86
N VAL A 129 -8.42 -14.51 11.74
CA VAL A 129 -8.90 -13.83 10.53
C VAL A 129 -10.04 -14.69 9.96
N PRO A 130 -11.26 -14.15 9.79
CA PRO A 130 -12.31 -14.88 9.09
C PRO A 130 -11.79 -15.30 7.70
N LYS A 131 -11.96 -16.57 7.33
CA LYS A 131 -11.57 -17.11 6.01
C LYS A 131 -12.16 -16.34 4.81
N GLU A 132 -13.14 -15.46 5.04
CA GLU A 132 -13.73 -14.57 4.05
C GLU A 132 -12.79 -13.43 3.62
N VAL A 133 -11.71 -13.12 4.37
CA VAL A 133 -10.70 -12.11 3.96
C VAL A 133 -9.74 -12.69 2.92
N ASP A 134 -9.54 -14.00 2.90
CA ASP A 134 -8.77 -14.70 1.85
C ASP A 134 -9.44 -14.67 0.46
N SER A 135 -10.70 -14.23 0.38
CA SER A 135 -11.45 -14.16 -0.87
C SER A 135 -11.51 -12.76 -1.51
N LEU A 136 -10.85 -11.76 -0.94
CA LEU A 136 -10.66 -10.47 -1.62
C LEU A 136 -9.66 -10.67 -2.78
N LYS A 137 -10.17 -11.18 -3.90
CA LYS A 137 -9.44 -11.09 -5.17
C LYS A 137 -9.27 -9.61 -5.47
N TYR A 138 -8.05 -9.12 -5.34
CA TYR A 138 -7.70 -7.82 -5.91
C TYR A 138 -8.03 -7.86 -7.39
N ALA A 139 -8.67 -6.81 -7.90
CA ALA A 139 -9.05 -6.74 -9.31
C ALA A 139 -7.81 -6.67 -10.24
N HIS A 140 -6.64 -6.37 -9.68
CA HIS A 140 -5.41 -6.08 -10.41
C HIS A 140 -4.26 -6.98 -9.97
N LYS A 141 -3.40 -7.31 -10.92
CA LYS A 141 -2.15 -8.04 -10.72
C LYS A 141 -0.97 -7.07 -10.72
N ILE A 142 0.00 -7.28 -9.81
CA ILE A 142 1.26 -6.55 -9.76
C ILE A 142 2.44 -7.41 -10.21
N SER A 143 3.32 -6.84 -11.02
CA SER A 143 4.58 -7.44 -11.46
C SER A 143 5.76 -6.73 -10.80
N PHE A 144 6.53 -7.46 -9.99
CA PHE A 144 7.82 -6.99 -9.47
C PHE A 144 8.92 -7.34 -10.47
N ASN A 145 9.63 -6.32 -10.95
CA ASN A 145 10.67 -6.46 -11.96
C ASN A 145 12.03 -6.25 -11.32
N ILE A 146 12.83 -7.31 -11.29
CA ILE A 146 14.17 -7.36 -10.71
C ILE A 146 15.17 -7.47 -11.85
N THR A 147 16.07 -6.50 -11.99
CA THR A 147 17.17 -6.56 -12.95
C THR A 147 18.46 -6.85 -12.21
N CYS A 148 19.26 -7.78 -12.71
CA CYS A 148 20.47 -8.24 -12.03
C CYS A 148 21.60 -8.48 -13.02
N MET A 149 22.77 -7.89 -12.75
CA MET A 149 24.03 -8.23 -13.39
C MET A 149 25.11 -8.35 -12.33
N ASN A 150 25.65 -9.57 -12.12
CA ASN A 150 26.70 -9.86 -11.14
C ASN A 150 26.38 -9.45 -9.70
N ARG A 151 25.12 -9.65 -9.27
CA ARG A 151 24.62 -9.38 -7.91
C ARG A 151 23.97 -10.61 -7.27
N LEU A 152 24.46 -11.81 -7.59
CA LEU A 152 23.97 -13.06 -7.01
C LEU A 152 23.95 -13.03 -5.48
N HIS A 153 24.94 -12.42 -4.86
CA HIS A 153 25.06 -12.33 -3.40
C HIS A 153 23.91 -11.52 -2.75
N HIS A 154 23.35 -10.53 -3.48
CA HIS A 154 22.15 -9.81 -3.05
C HIS A 154 20.88 -10.65 -3.29
N ILE A 155 20.72 -11.20 -4.50
CA ILE A 155 19.55 -12.02 -4.86
C ILE A 155 19.38 -13.20 -3.89
N LYS A 156 20.45 -13.84 -3.44
CA LYS A 156 20.41 -14.94 -2.45
C LYS A 156 19.79 -14.51 -1.11
N GLN A 157 19.91 -13.24 -0.74
CA GLN A 157 19.41 -12.73 0.52
C GLN A 157 17.96 -12.24 0.40
N THR A 158 17.60 -11.66 -0.75
CA THR A 158 16.34 -10.89 -0.88
C THR A 158 15.23 -11.68 -1.56
N LEU A 159 15.52 -12.46 -2.60
CA LEU A 159 14.50 -12.99 -3.50
C LEU A 159 13.51 -13.94 -2.81
N GLN A 160 14.04 -14.97 -2.11
CA GLN A 160 13.17 -15.95 -1.44
C GLN A 160 12.30 -15.29 -0.35
N GLN A 161 12.90 -14.38 0.43
CA GLN A 161 12.20 -13.62 1.46
C GLN A 161 11.10 -12.75 0.85
N ASN A 162 11.39 -12.01 -0.21
CA ASN A 162 10.42 -11.16 -0.89
C ASN A 162 9.22 -11.95 -1.43
N ILE A 163 9.47 -13.13 -2.01
CA ILE A 163 8.41 -14.01 -2.51
C ILE A 163 7.58 -14.58 -1.35
N HIS A 164 8.24 -15.12 -0.33
CA HIS A 164 7.57 -15.69 0.83
C HIS A 164 6.67 -14.68 1.56
N ASP A 165 7.19 -13.49 1.83
CA ASP A 165 6.50 -12.43 2.58
C ASP A 165 5.34 -11.79 1.80
N ASN A 166 5.28 -12.03 0.48
CA ASN A 166 4.36 -11.34 -0.41
C ASN A 166 3.61 -12.29 -1.36
N PHE A 167 3.46 -13.55 -0.95
CA PHE A 167 2.75 -14.53 -1.78
C PHE A 167 1.26 -14.24 -1.84
N LEU A 168 0.78 -13.85 -3.02
CA LEU A 168 -0.64 -13.73 -3.37
C LEU A 168 -0.84 -14.33 -4.76
N SER A 169 -1.17 -15.60 -4.84
CA SER A 169 -1.10 -16.47 -6.01
C SER A 169 -1.37 -15.82 -7.38
N GLU A 170 -2.59 -15.42 -7.67
CA GLU A 170 -2.97 -14.87 -8.98
C GLU A 170 -2.69 -13.37 -9.14
N GLN A 171 -2.45 -12.65 -8.04
CA GLN A 171 -2.32 -11.18 -8.02
C GLN A 171 -0.88 -10.69 -8.03
N VAL A 172 0.11 -11.57 -8.01
CA VAL A 172 1.52 -11.18 -8.00
C VAL A 172 2.36 -12.02 -8.95
N GLU A 173 3.37 -11.41 -9.53
CA GLU A 173 4.47 -12.12 -10.17
C GLU A 173 5.81 -11.43 -9.88
N PHE A 174 6.87 -12.22 -9.81
CA PHE A 174 8.24 -11.76 -9.64
C PHE A 174 9.05 -12.13 -10.90
N ASN A 175 9.50 -11.14 -11.63
CA ASN A 175 10.26 -11.29 -12.87
C ASN A 175 11.73 -10.95 -12.57
N LEU A 176 12.61 -11.95 -12.58
CA LEU A 176 14.04 -11.75 -12.48
C LEU A 176 14.67 -11.76 -13.88
N LEU A 177 15.16 -10.62 -14.32
CA LEU A 177 15.96 -10.48 -15.53
C LEU A 177 17.45 -10.55 -15.20
N ASP A 178 18.07 -11.65 -15.52
CA ASP A 178 19.52 -11.80 -15.53
C ASP A 178 20.12 -11.10 -16.76
N TYR A 179 20.70 -9.94 -16.52
CA TYR A 179 21.26 -9.09 -17.55
C TYR A 179 22.72 -9.47 -17.86
N ASN A 180 22.92 -10.73 -18.31
CA ASN A 180 24.20 -11.34 -18.62
C ASN A 180 25.17 -11.47 -17.44
N SER A 181 24.70 -11.96 -16.30
CA SER A 181 25.57 -12.25 -15.15
C SER A 181 26.54 -13.38 -15.43
N THR A 182 27.76 -13.26 -14.89
CA THR A 182 28.84 -14.26 -14.94
C THR A 182 29.19 -14.87 -13.58
N ASP A 183 28.53 -14.40 -12.51
CA ASP A 183 28.74 -14.78 -11.10
C ASP A 183 28.04 -16.09 -10.68
N GLY A 184 27.42 -16.79 -11.64
CA GLY A 184 26.70 -18.04 -11.38
C GLY A 184 25.22 -17.89 -11.05
N LEU A 185 24.60 -16.71 -11.26
CA LEU A 185 23.19 -16.45 -11.01
C LEU A 185 22.29 -17.49 -11.66
N GLU A 186 22.45 -17.77 -12.96
CA GLU A 186 21.65 -18.77 -13.68
C GLU A 186 21.71 -20.16 -13.03
N ARG A 187 22.92 -20.60 -12.65
CA ARG A 187 23.11 -21.90 -12.01
C ARG A 187 22.37 -21.96 -10.67
N TRP A 188 22.49 -20.90 -9.88
CA TRP A 188 21.81 -20.82 -8.60
C TRP A 188 20.30 -20.81 -8.76
N VAL A 189 19.73 -20.00 -9.67
CA VAL A 189 18.28 -19.95 -9.93
C VAL A 189 17.75 -21.32 -10.33
N LYS A 190 18.44 -22.06 -11.21
CA LYS A 190 18.03 -23.42 -11.63
C LYS A 190 17.98 -24.44 -10.48
N GLN A 191 18.67 -24.16 -9.38
CA GLN A 191 18.65 -25.02 -8.17
C GLN A 191 17.50 -24.66 -7.22
N GLN A 192 16.76 -23.55 -7.47
CA GLN A 192 15.67 -23.07 -6.65
C GLN A 192 14.31 -23.58 -7.19
N GLY A 193 14.14 -24.89 -7.31
CA GLY A 193 12.88 -25.48 -7.83
C GLY A 193 11.63 -24.99 -7.14
N GLU A 194 11.69 -24.85 -5.80
CA GLU A 194 10.60 -24.35 -4.97
C GLU A 194 10.08 -22.95 -5.40
N LEU A 195 10.96 -22.08 -5.92
CA LEU A 195 10.53 -20.75 -6.41
C LEU A 195 9.66 -20.86 -7.65
N PHE A 196 10.00 -21.78 -8.56
CA PHE A 196 9.19 -22.03 -9.77
C PHE A 196 7.87 -22.71 -9.46
N ASP A 197 7.84 -23.60 -8.46
CA ASP A 197 6.64 -24.30 -8.01
C ASP A 197 5.57 -23.35 -7.44
N THR A 198 5.96 -22.13 -7.03
CA THR A 198 5.01 -21.11 -6.60
C THR A 198 4.08 -20.62 -7.73
N GLY A 199 4.49 -20.77 -8.99
CA GLY A 199 3.78 -20.25 -10.17
C GLY A 199 3.80 -18.72 -10.32
N ILE A 200 4.47 -18.00 -9.40
CA ILE A 200 4.55 -16.54 -9.43
C ILE A 200 5.97 -16.01 -9.72
N PHE A 201 6.96 -16.91 -9.86
CA PHE A 201 8.34 -16.53 -10.15
C PHE A 201 8.71 -16.87 -11.60
N ASN A 202 9.28 -15.89 -12.30
CA ASN A 202 9.74 -16.00 -13.68
C ASN A 202 11.22 -15.59 -13.75
N TYR A 203 12.01 -16.37 -14.49
CA TYR A 203 13.41 -16.06 -14.76
C TYR A 203 13.64 -15.87 -16.26
N TYR A 204 14.26 -14.76 -16.59
CA TYR A 204 14.65 -14.40 -17.95
C TYR A 204 16.14 -14.10 -17.99
N LYS A 205 16.78 -14.38 -19.12
CA LYS A 205 18.22 -14.11 -19.30
C LYS A 205 18.49 -13.48 -20.66
N THR A 206 19.35 -12.48 -20.68
CA THR A 206 19.97 -11.95 -21.89
C THR A 206 21.49 -12.25 -21.88
N ILE A 207 22.10 -12.39 -23.05
CA ILE A 207 23.52 -12.81 -23.22
C ILE A 207 24.35 -11.78 -23.96
N THR A 208 23.77 -10.68 -24.43
CA THR A 208 24.44 -9.71 -25.27
C THR A 208 25.10 -8.54 -24.54
N PRO A 209 24.56 -7.96 -23.46
CA PRO A 209 25.18 -6.83 -22.81
C PRO A 209 26.50 -7.21 -22.12
N THR A 210 27.50 -6.38 -22.28
CA THR A 210 28.80 -6.53 -21.60
C THR A 210 28.94 -5.68 -20.36
N CYS A 211 28.06 -4.70 -20.20
CA CYS A 211 27.92 -3.81 -19.04
C CYS A 211 26.47 -3.60 -18.69
N TYR A 212 26.22 -3.18 -17.47
CA TYR A 212 24.87 -2.96 -16.96
C TYR A 212 24.31 -1.64 -17.47
N HIS A 213 23.33 -1.70 -18.35
CA HIS A 213 22.59 -0.53 -18.82
C HIS A 213 21.27 -0.44 -18.05
N ARG A 214 21.24 0.38 -17.02
CA ARG A 214 20.15 0.44 -16.04
C ARG A 214 18.78 0.68 -16.67
N THR A 215 18.64 1.72 -17.48
CA THR A 215 17.39 2.07 -18.13
C THR A 215 16.91 1.02 -19.12
N HIS A 216 17.82 0.48 -19.94
CA HIS A 216 17.52 -0.59 -20.89
C HIS A 216 17.11 -1.90 -20.19
N SER A 217 17.83 -2.33 -19.16
CA SER A 217 17.50 -3.55 -18.42
C SER A 217 16.14 -3.43 -17.72
N ARG A 218 15.82 -2.29 -17.10
CA ARG A 218 14.53 -2.02 -16.51
C ARG A 218 13.41 -1.99 -17.55
N ASN A 219 13.62 -1.35 -18.71
CA ASN A 219 12.65 -1.37 -19.81
C ASN A 219 12.37 -2.78 -20.30
N MET A 220 13.40 -3.62 -20.45
CA MET A 220 13.24 -5.04 -20.81
C MET A 220 12.37 -5.76 -19.77
N ALA A 221 12.72 -5.66 -18.49
CA ALA A 221 11.98 -6.33 -17.41
C ALA A 221 10.52 -5.90 -17.33
N PHE A 222 10.25 -4.59 -17.44
CA PHE A 222 8.88 -4.06 -17.43
C PHE A 222 8.04 -4.50 -18.64
N ARG A 223 8.67 -4.72 -19.80
CA ARG A 223 7.99 -5.27 -20.97
C ARG A 223 7.62 -6.74 -20.82
N LEU A 224 8.35 -7.50 -20.01
CA LEU A 224 8.06 -8.91 -19.70
C LEU A 224 6.88 -9.06 -18.73
N SER A 225 6.47 -7.98 -18.06
CA SER A 225 5.39 -7.97 -17.06
C SER A 225 4.04 -8.27 -17.70
N THR A 226 3.23 -9.07 -16.98
CA THR A 226 1.86 -9.38 -17.34
C THR A 226 0.83 -8.66 -16.45
N GLY A 227 1.25 -8.11 -15.32
CA GLY A 227 0.39 -7.39 -14.39
C GLY A 227 -0.08 -6.03 -14.90
N ASP A 228 -1.20 -5.56 -14.35
CA ASP A 228 -1.76 -4.22 -14.58
C ASP A 228 -0.88 -3.14 -13.96
N ILE A 229 -0.26 -3.48 -12.84
CA ILE A 229 0.66 -2.64 -12.07
C ILE A 229 2.06 -3.22 -12.22
N VAL A 230 3.04 -2.36 -12.42
CA VAL A 230 4.46 -2.74 -12.51
C VAL A 230 5.27 -2.03 -11.43
N CYS A 231 6.21 -2.75 -10.82
CA CYS A 231 7.07 -2.22 -9.78
C CYS A 231 8.54 -2.55 -10.08
N ASN A 232 9.44 -1.57 -9.98
CA ASN A 232 10.87 -1.82 -9.93
C ASN A 232 11.25 -2.33 -8.54
N LEU A 233 12.00 -3.42 -8.49
CA LEU A 233 12.55 -3.99 -7.26
C LEU A 233 14.04 -4.25 -7.48
N ASP A 234 14.89 -3.43 -6.86
CA ASP A 234 16.34 -3.62 -6.99
C ASP A 234 16.77 -4.91 -6.27
N ALA A 235 17.83 -5.56 -6.78
CA ALA A 235 18.30 -6.87 -6.33
C ALA A 235 18.69 -6.92 -4.84
N ASP A 236 19.03 -5.78 -4.26
CA ASP A 236 19.44 -5.57 -2.87
C ASP A 236 18.29 -5.11 -1.95
N ASN A 237 17.06 -5.03 -2.46
CA ASN A 237 15.92 -4.50 -1.73
C ASN A 237 15.02 -5.58 -1.14
N TYR A 238 14.54 -5.34 0.09
CA TYR A 238 13.45 -6.10 0.72
C TYR A 238 12.13 -5.34 0.57
N LEU A 239 11.09 -6.06 0.19
CA LEU A 239 9.73 -5.50 0.12
C LEU A 239 9.12 -5.31 1.52
N GLY A 240 9.43 -6.25 2.43
CA GLY A 240 8.75 -6.37 3.71
C GLY A 240 7.42 -7.14 3.59
N GLU A 241 7.02 -7.74 4.70
CA GLU A 241 5.81 -8.56 4.76
C GLU A 241 4.56 -7.75 4.45
N GLY A 242 3.73 -8.26 3.55
CA GLY A 242 2.45 -7.67 3.17
C GLY A 242 2.54 -6.45 2.24
N PHE A 243 3.70 -6.15 1.63
CA PHE A 243 3.83 -5.03 0.70
C PHE A 243 2.89 -5.13 -0.50
N VAL A 244 2.69 -6.35 -1.05
CA VAL A 244 1.77 -6.59 -2.18
C VAL A 244 0.35 -6.17 -1.81
N ALA A 245 -0.16 -6.61 -0.67
CA ALA A 245 -1.49 -6.22 -0.21
C ALA A 245 -1.59 -4.71 0.02
N TYR A 246 -0.56 -4.11 0.61
CA TYR A 246 -0.49 -2.66 0.84
C TYR A 246 -0.57 -1.87 -0.46
N ILE A 247 0.28 -2.19 -1.45
CA ILE A 247 0.35 -1.43 -2.69
C ILE A 247 -0.90 -1.66 -3.58
N LEU A 248 -1.41 -2.88 -3.65
CA LEU A 248 -2.66 -3.15 -4.37
C LEU A 248 -3.84 -2.38 -3.78
N ASN A 249 -3.92 -2.26 -2.45
CA ASN A 249 -4.93 -1.43 -1.80
C ASN A 249 -4.79 0.05 -2.17
N LEU A 250 -3.57 0.59 -2.24
CA LEU A 250 -3.37 1.98 -2.67
C LEU A 250 -3.90 2.18 -4.10
N PHE A 251 -3.61 1.27 -5.03
CA PHE A 251 -4.10 1.36 -6.41
C PHE A 251 -5.61 1.13 -6.54
N CYS A 252 -6.23 0.38 -5.62
CA CYS A 252 -7.69 0.20 -5.61
C CYS A 252 -8.46 1.43 -5.13
N VAL A 253 -7.85 2.28 -4.29
CA VAL A 253 -8.53 3.43 -3.66
C VAL A 253 -8.08 4.78 -4.21
N SER A 254 -6.96 4.84 -4.93
CA SER A 254 -6.46 6.06 -5.54
C SER A 254 -7.10 6.32 -6.91
N ASP A 255 -7.02 7.58 -7.34
CA ASP A 255 -7.22 7.89 -8.76
C ASP A 255 -6.20 7.09 -9.59
N GLU A 256 -6.60 6.57 -10.74
CA GLU A 256 -5.69 5.90 -11.68
C GLU A 256 -4.50 6.77 -12.13
N LYS A 257 -4.51 8.06 -11.82
CA LYS A 257 -3.48 9.03 -12.16
C LYS A 257 -2.37 9.17 -11.12
N ALA A 258 -2.10 8.13 -10.33
CA ALA A 258 -1.04 8.13 -9.34
C ALA A 258 0.04 7.09 -9.65
N PHE A 259 1.29 7.39 -9.24
CA PHE A 259 2.37 6.42 -9.10
C PHE A 259 3.01 6.56 -7.72
N TYR A 260 3.54 5.46 -7.19
CA TYR A 260 4.02 5.39 -5.81
C TYR A 260 5.53 5.14 -5.76
N THR A 261 6.23 5.92 -4.92
CA THR A 261 7.67 5.77 -4.64
C THR A 261 7.94 5.88 -3.14
N PRO A 262 9.06 5.37 -2.62
CA PRO A 262 9.55 5.75 -1.31
C PRO A 262 9.84 7.26 -1.24
N ARG A 263 9.91 7.81 -0.02
CA ARG A 263 10.33 9.20 0.18
C ARG A 263 11.80 9.37 -0.21
N TYR A 264 12.18 10.57 -0.64
CA TYR A 264 13.58 10.89 -1.01
C TYR A 264 14.60 10.71 0.11
N SER A 265 14.17 10.67 1.38
CA SER A 265 15.02 10.33 2.52
C SER A 265 15.49 8.88 2.50
N GLU A 266 14.77 7.99 1.84
CA GLU A 266 15.06 6.55 1.77
C GLU A 266 15.93 6.21 0.57
N ARG A 267 17.18 6.68 0.59
CA ARG A 267 18.10 6.72 -0.58
C ARG A 267 18.33 5.37 -1.23
N ASP A 268 18.41 4.29 -0.45
CA ASP A 268 18.77 2.96 -0.97
C ASP A 268 17.59 2.22 -1.62
N VAL A 269 16.39 2.77 -1.52
CA VAL A 269 15.17 2.23 -2.13
C VAL A 269 14.44 3.22 -3.04
N ILE A 270 15.06 4.37 -3.34
CA ILE A 270 14.43 5.45 -4.12
C ILE A 270 14.02 5.00 -5.53
N GLY A 271 14.69 4.02 -6.10
CA GLY A 271 14.36 3.41 -7.39
C GLY A 271 13.11 2.54 -7.39
N ARG A 272 12.50 2.28 -6.23
CA ARG A 272 11.26 1.50 -6.15
C ARG A 272 10.09 2.35 -6.63
N LEU A 273 9.68 2.11 -7.85
CA LEU A 273 8.57 2.77 -8.52
C LEU A 273 7.45 1.77 -8.74
N CYS A 274 6.24 2.06 -8.24
CA CYS A 274 5.02 1.29 -8.54
C CYS A 274 4.06 2.17 -9.34
N LEU A 275 3.62 1.72 -10.50
CA LEU A 275 2.70 2.48 -11.35
C LEU A 275 1.85 1.56 -12.22
N TRP A 276 0.76 2.09 -12.76
CA TRP A 276 0.00 1.39 -13.79
C TRP A 276 0.88 1.11 -15.01
N ARG A 277 0.91 -0.13 -15.47
CA ARG A 277 1.67 -0.53 -16.67
C ARG A 277 1.31 0.31 -17.90
N LYS A 278 0.03 0.67 -18.05
CA LYS A 278 -0.42 1.56 -19.13
C LYS A 278 0.28 2.92 -19.12
N HIS A 279 0.54 3.49 -17.94
CA HIS A 279 1.22 4.78 -17.83
C HIS A 279 2.71 4.67 -18.13
N PHE A 280 3.36 3.60 -17.68
CA PHE A 280 4.74 3.32 -18.05
C PHE A 280 4.92 3.26 -19.58
N LEU A 281 4.03 2.52 -20.24
CA LEU A 281 4.04 2.38 -21.70
C LEU A 281 3.72 3.69 -22.43
N SER A 282 2.79 4.51 -21.89
CA SER A 282 2.39 5.78 -22.52
C SER A 282 3.50 6.82 -22.57
N VAL A 283 4.45 6.76 -21.61
CA VAL A 283 5.63 7.63 -21.60
C VAL A 283 6.89 6.96 -22.19
N ASN A 284 6.74 5.80 -22.85
CA ASN A 284 7.82 5.01 -23.45
C ASN A 284 8.90 4.52 -22.44
N GLY A 285 8.52 4.31 -21.17
CA GLY A 285 9.41 3.77 -20.15
C GLY A 285 10.57 4.69 -19.76
N TYR A 286 11.67 4.11 -19.30
CA TYR A 286 12.91 4.83 -18.99
C TYR A 286 13.60 5.34 -20.25
N ASN A 287 14.26 6.47 -20.16
CA ASN A 287 15.05 7.06 -21.27
C ASN A 287 16.40 6.35 -21.42
N GLU A 288 16.53 5.49 -22.43
CA GLU A 288 17.73 4.70 -22.69
C GLU A 288 18.92 5.53 -23.20
N ALA A 289 18.73 6.79 -23.56
CA ALA A 289 19.82 7.70 -23.92
C ALA A 289 20.62 8.21 -22.69
N LEU A 290 20.13 7.96 -21.48
CA LEU A 290 20.85 8.35 -20.25
C LEU A 290 21.91 7.30 -19.92
N PRO A 291 23.20 7.66 -19.93
CA PRO A 291 24.28 6.77 -19.54
C PRO A 291 24.49 6.75 -18.03
N GLY A 292 25.10 5.69 -17.52
CA GLY A 292 25.58 5.61 -16.15
C GLY A 292 24.50 5.48 -15.09
N TYR A 293 24.82 5.99 -13.90
CA TYR A 293 24.04 5.88 -12.69
C TYR A 293 23.51 7.26 -12.25
N GLY A 294 22.21 7.31 -11.95
CA GLY A 294 21.55 8.45 -11.35
C GLY A 294 20.70 9.27 -12.33
N LEU A 295 19.71 9.94 -11.79
CA LEU A 295 18.72 10.78 -12.48
C LEU A 295 17.70 10.02 -13.37
N GLU A 296 17.90 8.76 -13.71
CA GLU A 296 16.99 7.99 -14.57
C GLU A 296 15.57 7.88 -13.98
N ASP A 297 15.47 7.70 -12.66
CA ASP A 297 14.19 7.63 -11.97
C ASP A 297 13.51 9.01 -11.93
N ILE A 298 14.25 10.06 -11.62
CA ILE A 298 13.73 11.44 -11.55
C ILE A 298 13.27 11.91 -12.93
N GLU A 299 13.99 11.56 -13.99
CA GLU A 299 13.63 11.89 -15.37
C GLU A 299 12.28 11.21 -15.74
N LEU A 300 12.12 9.94 -15.41
CA LEU A 300 10.85 9.22 -15.62
C LEU A 300 9.72 9.85 -14.81
N TYR A 301 9.94 10.16 -13.52
CA TYR A 301 8.94 10.81 -12.66
C TYR A 301 8.50 12.16 -13.23
N TYR A 302 9.42 12.95 -13.77
CA TYR A 302 9.09 14.22 -14.42
C TYR A 302 8.20 14.03 -15.65
N ARG A 303 8.48 13.02 -16.52
CA ARG A 303 7.61 12.73 -17.68
C ARG A 303 6.24 12.21 -17.28
N LEU A 304 6.14 11.39 -16.24
CA LEU A 304 4.87 10.96 -15.67
C LEU A 304 4.06 12.16 -15.17
N TRP A 305 4.69 13.02 -14.38
CA TRP A 305 4.06 14.25 -13.89
C TRP A 305 3.61 15.18 -15.01
N LYS A 306 4.42 15.39 -16.05
CA LYS A 306 4.06 16.17 -17.24
C LYS A 306 2.86 15.56 -17.99
N SER A 307 2.64 14.26 -17.86
CA SER A 307 1.49 13.55 -18.44
C SER A 307 0.25 13.54 -17.53
N GLY A 308 0.29 14.28 -16.41
CA GLY A 308 -0.82 14.40 -15.47
C GLY A 308 -0.94 13.23 -14.51
N ILE A 309 0.16 12.49 -14.26
CA ILE A 309 0.21 11.37 -13.32
C ILE A 309 1.00 11.84 -12.11
N GLU A 310 0.36 11.87 -10.94
CA GLU A 310 0.90 12.47 -9.74
C GLU A 310 1.76 11.47 -8.95
N GLN A 311 2.81 11.98 -8.30
CA GLN A 311 3.66 11.19 -7.42
C GLN A 311 3.05 11.13 -6.02
N GLU A 312 2.87 9.92 -5.53
CA GLU A 312 2.46 9.62 -4.15
C GLU A 312 3.56 8.84 -3.44
N PHE A 313 3.56 8.87 -2.10
CA PHE A 313 4.64 8.25 -1.34
C PHE A 313 4.20 7.00 -0.57
N ILE A 314 5.05 5.97 -0.60
CA ILE A 314 5.00 4.85 0.30
C ILE A 314 5.41 5.35 1.69
N LEU A 315 4.48 5.37 2.65
CA LEU A 315 4.67 6.02 3.93
C LEU A 315 5.23 5.10 5.03
N GLU A 316 5.21 3.79 4.81
CA GLU A 316 5.58 2.81 5.83
C GLU A 316 7.06 2.41 5.70
N ASN A 317 7.89 2.81 6.67
CA ASN A 317 9.33 2.52 6.69
C ASN A 317 9.68 1.03 6.68
N ARG A 318 8.76 0.15 7.17
CA ARG A 318 8.97 -1.31 7.12
C ARG A 318 9.14 -1.85 5.71
N PHE A 319 8.65 -1.13 4.71
CA PHE A 319 8.77 -1.46 3.30
C PHE A 319 10.00 -0.85 2.62
N CYS A 320 10.81 -0.09 3.36
CA CYS A 320 11.94 0.68 2.82
C CYS A 320 13.30 0.12 3.31
N LYS A 321 13.51 -1.19 3.20
CA LYS A 321 14.75 -1.84 3.60
C LYS A 321 15.59 -2.25 2.40
N ALA A 322 16.91 -2.03 2.49
CA ALA A 322 17.88 -2.44 1.48
C ALA A 322 19.16 -2.98 2.15
N ILE A 323 19.93 -3.76 1.39
CA ILE A 323 21.29 -4.13 1.76
C ILE A 323 22.18 -2.94 1.42
N HIS A 324 22.88 -2.41 2.42
CA HIS A 324 23.82 -1.31 2.21
C HIS A 324 25.09 -1.79 1.52
N HIS A 325 25.51 -1.06 0.51
CA HIS A 325 26.78 -1.28 -0.19
C HIS A 325 27.39 0.03 -0.68
N SER A 326 28.69 0.00 -1.03
CA SER A 326 29.43 1.21 -1.40
C SER A 326 28.98 1.79 -2.75
N HIS A 327 29.33 3.05 -2.97
CA HIS A 327 29.06 3.71 -4.25
C HIS A 327 29.88 3.06 -5.40
N GLU A 328 31.13 2.68 -5.11
CA GLU A 328 32.01 1.98 -6.07
C GLU A 328 31.37 0.66 -6.52
N GLU A 329 30.79 -0.09 -5.60
CA GLU A 329 30.08 -1.32 -5.92
C GLU A 329 28.86 -1.05 -6.81
N ARG A 330 28.11 0.03 -6.56
CA ARG A 330 26.93 0.41 -7.35
C ARG A 330 27.25 0.64 -8.82
N VAL A 331 28.35 1.32 -9.10
CA VAL A 331 28.72 1.75 -10.47
C VAL A 331 29.66 0.79 -11.19
N SER A 332 30.19 -0.22 -10.52
CA SER A 332 31.23 -1.11 -11.03
C SER A 332 30.90 -1.86 -12.34
N GLN A 333 29.61 -2.02 -12.64
CA GLN A 333 29.12 -2.72 -13.84
C GLN A 333 28.37 -1.80 -14.81
N GLU A 334 28.27 -0.50 -14.50
CA GLU A 334 27.44 0.43 -15.26
C GLU A 334 27.99 0.71 -16.67
N TYR A 335 27.05 0.93 -17.59
CA TYR A 335 27.33 1.50 -18.91
C TYR A 335 27.61 3.00 -18.78
N MET A 336 28.75 3.44 -19.24
CA MET A 336 29.20 4.84 -19.06
C MET A 336 29.04 5.70 -20.32
N GLY A 337 28.45 5.17 -21.41
CA GLY A 337 28.23 5.87 -22.67
C GLY A 337 29.24 5.51 -23.74
#